data_3a174cbf4f817b3273041862cc07194b
#
_entry.id   3a174cbf4f817b3273041862cc07194b
#
_cell.length_a   1.000
_cell.length_b   1.000
_cell.length_c   1.000
_cell.angle_alpha   90.00
_cell.angle_beta   90.00
_cell.angle_gamma   90.00
#
_symmetry.space_group_name_H-M   'P 1'
#
loop_
_entity.id
_entity.type
_entity.pdbx_description
1 polymer ?
#
loop_
_entity_poly.entity_id
_entity_poly.type
_entity_poly.pdbx_seq_one_letter_code
_entity_poly.pdbx_strand_id
1 'polypeptide(L)'
;YAMAKLIIRLIHGVAKTISETAGVCDRLKVVFLPDYRVSLAVIIIPAADLSEQISLAGMEASGTGCMKLMLNGALTIGTLDGANVEMEREVGPENIFIFGMTAEEVAQRRNAYSPWDIYHSDPEIRGAIEAISDNHFSPLEPGAFYPIVQSLLDFGDHYMLLADLRSYLTAQERVNQLFAAPLAWGRMSLLN
;
A
#
# COMPACT_ATOMS: atom_id res chain seq x y z
N TYR A 1 6.64 -5.31 18.10
CA TYR A 1 6.57 -3.83 17.93
C TYR A 1 7.87 -3.20 17.40
N ALA A 2 9.04 -3.88 17.40
CA ALA A 2 10.29 -3.28 16.89
C ALA A 2 10.17 -2.97 15.39
N MET A 3 9.72 -3.93 14.57
CA MET A 3 9.52 -3.75 13.14
C MET A 3 8.52 -2.62 12.83
N ALA A 4 7.39 -2.56 13.54
CA ALA A 4 6.41 -1.47 13.35
C ALA A 4 7.03 -0.08 13.59
N LYS A 5 7.87 0.07 14.61
CA LYS A 5 8.60 1.33 14.87
C LYS A 5 9.60 1.66 13.76
N LEU A 6 10.28 0.65 13.21
CA LEU A 6 11.20 0.85 12.07
C LEU A 6 10.44 1.29 10.81
N ILE A 7 9.28 0.69 10.53
CA ILE A 7 8.43 1.08 9.41
C ILE A 7 7.95 2.53 9.56
N ILE A 8 7.51 2.94 10.76
CA ILE A 8 7.14 4.34 11.03
C ILE A 8 8.34 5.26 10.80
N ARG A 9 9.54 4.89 11.26
CA ARG A 9 10.75 5.68 10.99
C ARG A 9 11.08 5.76 9.51
N LEU A 10 10.90 4.67 8.75
CA LEU A 10 11.08 4.67 7.30
C LEU A 10 10.09 5.62 6.63
N ILE A 11 8.81 5.61 7.03
CA ILE A 11 7.81 6.56 6.52
C ILE A 11 8.26 8.01 6.74
N HIS A 12 8.78 8.33 7.93
CA HIS A 12 9.34 9.67 8.20
C HIS A 12 10.58 9.98 7.37
N GLY A 13 11.46 8.99 7.15
CA GLY A 13 12.63 9.14 6.27
C GLY A 13 12.22 9.44 4.83
N VAL A 14 11.27 8.68 4.29
CA VAL A 14 10.69 8.91 2.96
C VAL A 14 10.04 10.29 2.87
N ALA A 15 9.22 10.66 3.85
CA ALA A 15 8.56 11.97 3.92
C ALA A 15 9.58 13.12 3.86
N LYS A 16 10.66 13.01 4.64
CA LYS A 16 11.75 13.98 4.65
C LYS A 16 12.43 14.07 3.29
N THR A 17 12.86 12.93 2.72
CA THR A 17 13.51 12.90 1.41
C THR A 17 12.63 13.54 0.33
N ILE A 18 11.34 13.22 0.29
CA ILE A 18 10.38 13.82 -0.65
C ILE A 18 10.32 15.33 -0.45
N SER A 19 10.25 15.82 0.79
CA SER A 19 10.14 17.26 1.09
C SER A 19 11.40 18.05 0.71
N GLU A 20 12.56 17.40 0.63
CA GLU A 20 13.85 17.98 0.26
C GLU A 20 14.18 17.81 -1.23
N THR A 21 13.41 17.02 -1.99
CA THR A 21 13.65 16.74 -3.40
C THR A 21 12.94 17.76 -4.29
N ALA A 22 13.71 18.61 -4.98
CA ALA A 22 13.16 19.59 -5.90
C ALA A 22 12.36 18.93 -7.04
N GLY A 23 11.20 19.51 -7.38
CA GLY A 23 10.29 18.99 -8.40
C GLY A 23 9.39 17.83 -7.95
N VAL A 24 9.63 17.29 -6.75
CA VAL A 24 8.78 16.25 -6.12
C VAL A 24 7.99 16.85 -4.96
N CYS A 25 8.62 17.68 -4.12
CA CYS A 25 8.04 18.25 -2.91
C CYS A 25 6.75 19.07 -3.13
N ASP A 26 6.58 19.65 -4.32
CA ASP A 26 5.36 20.40 -4.69
C ASP A 26 4.21 19.50 -5.17
N ARG A 27 4.50 18.24 -5.49
CA ARG A 27 3.55 17.29 -6.09
C ARG A 27 3.16 16.15 -5.17
N LEU A 28 4.04 15.76 -4.26
CA LEU A 28 3.86 14.63 -3.35
C LEU A 28 4.19 15.06 -1.93
N LYS A 29 3.31 14.71 -1.00
CA LYS A 29 3.53 14.85 0.44
C LYS A 29 3.20 13.54 1.13
N VAL A 30 4.09 13.10 1.99
CA VAL A 30 3.87 11.95 2.87
C VAL A 30 3.72 12.47 4.29
N VAL A 31 2.61 12.13 4.95
CA VAL A 31 2.29 12.59 6.31
C VAL A 31 1.96 11.39 7.17
N PHE A 32 2.70 11.18 8.24
CA PHE A 32 2.34 10.22 9.28
C PHE A 32 1.55 10.95 10.36
N LEU A 33 0.27 10.59 10.50
CA LEU A 33 -0.62 11.23 11.50
C LEU A 33 -0.41 10.57 12.87
N PRO A 34 0.09 11.30 13.87
CA PRO A 34 0.29 10.75 15.20
C PRO A 34 -1.06 10.56 15.92
N ASP A 35 -1.08 9.61 16.85
CA ASP A 35 -2.21 9.40 17.76
C ASP A 35 -3.56 9.28 17.02
N TYR A 36 -3.58 8.40 15.99
CA TYR A 36 -4.81 8.11 15.25
C TYR A 36 -5.89 7.55 16.19
N ARG A 37 -7.01 8.26 16.27
CA ARG A 37 -8.14 7.95 17.14
C ARG A 37 -9.46 8.36 16.50
N VAL A 38 -10.57 8.00 17.11
CA VAL A 38 -11.93 8.26 16.57
C VAL A 38 -12.14 9.72 16.19
N SER A 39 -11.73 10.67 17.04
CA SER A 39 -11.88 12.12 16.76
C SER A 39 -11.09 12.59 15.53
N LEU A 40 -9.95 11.96 15.25
CA LEU A 40 -9.18 12.24 14.04
C LEU A 40 -9.78 11.52 12.83
N ALA A 41 -10.25 10.29 13.01
CA ALA A 41 -10.91 9.52 11.96
C ALA A 41 -12.14 10.23 11.39
N VAL A 42 -12.94 10.88 12.21
CA VAL A 42 -14.13 11.68 11.80
C VAL A 42 -13.76 12.81 10.82
N ILE A 43 -12.53 13.31 10.87
CA ILE A 43 -12.03 14.35 9.96
C ILE A 43 -11.39 13.74 8.71
N ILE A 44 -10.56 12.71 8.90
CA ILE A 44 -9.76 12.12 7.82
C ILE A 44 -10.62 11.32 6.84
N ILE A 45 -11.52 10.48 7.36
CA ILE A 45 -12.31 9.57 6.53
C ILE A 45 -13.13 10.33 5.47
N PRO A 46 -13.90 11.39 5.80
CA PRO A 46 -14.62 12.15 4.79
C PRO A 46 -13.74 12.99 3.85
N ALA A 47 -12.47 13.17 4.19
CA ALA A 47 -11.50 13.94 3.38
C ALA A 47 -10.67 13.07 2.44
N ALA A 48 -10.83 11.74 2.49
CA ALA A 48 -10.05 10.83 1.67
C ALA A 48 -10.70 10.63 0.30
N ASP A 49 -9.92 10.73 -0.76
CA ASP A 49 -10.34 10.38 -2.11
C ASP A 49 -10.13 8.89 -2.40
N LEU A 50 -9.08 8.30 -1.84
CA LEU A 50 -8.69 6.90 -2.04
C LEU A 50 -8.40 6.22 -0.71
N SER A 51 -8.83 4.98 -0.60
CA SER A 51 -8.57 4.08 0.53
C SER A 51 -7.70 2.93 0.08
N GLU A 52 -6.56 2.70 0.75
CA GLU A 52 -5.66 1.58 0.47
C GLU A 52 -5.85 0.46 1.49
N GLN A 53 -6.24 -0.72 1.01
CA GLN A 53 -6.55 -1.92 1.80
C GLN A 53 -5.66 -3.07 1.31
N ILE A 54 -4.43 -3.09 1.79
CA ILE A 54 -3.30 -3.82 1.19
C ILE A 54 -2.84 -5.05 1.99
N SER A 55 -3.71 -5.67 2.78
CA SER A 55 -3.39 -6.95 3.43
C SER A 55 -3.13 -8.06 2.40
N LEU A 56 -2.28 -9.02 2.74
CA LEU A 56 -2.17 -10.24 1.93
C LEU A 56 -3.48 -11.02 2.02
N ALA A 57 -4.00 -11.47 0.88
CA ALA A 57 -5.26 -12.21 0.85
C ALA A 57 -5.27 -13.44 1.79
N GLY A 58 -6.31 -13.54 2.60
CA GLY A 58 -6.46 -14.55 3.67
C GLY A 58 -5.89 -14.14 5.03
N MET A 59 -5.39 -12.91 5.21
CA MET A 59 -4.80 -12.44 6.47
C MET A 59 -5.70 -11.49 7.26
N GLU A 60 -6.64 -10.80 6.60
CA GLU A 60 -7.60 -9.90 7.27
C GLU A 60 -8.97 -10.59 7.41
N ALA A 61 -9.47 -10.68 8.63
CA ALA A 61 -10.75 -11.35 8.87
C ALA A 61 -11.95 -10.56 8.30
N SER A 62 -11.93 -9.25 8.41
CA SER A 62 -12.97 -8.35 7.87
C SER A 62 -12.39 -6.97 7.57
N GLY A 63 -11.96 -6.24 8.59
CA GLY A 63 -11.65 -4.82 8.50
C GLY A 63 -12.90 -3.95 8.60
N THR A 64 -12.77 -2.77 9.18
CA THR A 64 -13.86 -1.79 9.27
C THR A 64 -13.50 -0.44 8.66
N GLY A 65 -12.21 -0.18 8.47
CA GLY A 65 -11.70 1.05 7.85
C GLY A 65 -12.14 1.19 6.40
N CYS A 66 -12.04 0.13 5.63
CA CYS A 66 -12.48 0.05 4.23
C CYS A 66 -13.94 0.48 4.06
N MET A 67 -14.85 -0.12 4.85
CA MET A 67 -16.28 0.21 4.79
C MET A 67 -16.57 1.67 5.15
N LYS A 68 -15.89 2.20 6.19
CA LYS A 68 -16.06 3.61 6.59
C LYS A 68 -15.60 4.58 5.53
N LEU A 69 -14.45 4.32 4.91
CA LEU A 69 -13.89 5.13 3.85
C LEU A 69 -14.80 5.09 2.61
N MET A 70 -15.23 3.90 2.20
CA MET A 70 -16.14 3.71 1.06
C MET A 70 -17.48 4.43 1.28
N LEU A 71 -18.13 4.28 2.44
CA LEU A 71 -19.38 4.97 2.78
C LEU A 71 -19.24 6.51 2.83
N ASN A 72 -18.03 7.03 2.88
CA ASN A 72 -17.73 8.46 2.81
C ASN A 72 -17.18 8.89 1.45
N GLY A 73 -17.30 8.05 0.44
CA GLY A 73 -17.01 8.39 -0.97
C GLY A 73 -15.56 8.15 -1.42
N ALA A 74 -14.68 7.61 -0.55
CA ALA A 74 -13.35 7.22 -0.98
C ALA A 74 -13.42 5.95 -1.84
N LEU A 75 -12.80 5.97 -3.01
CA LEU A 75 -12.62 4.75 -3.79
C LEU A 75 -11.63 3.82 -3.10
N THR A 76 -11.76 2.52 -3.32
CA THR A 76 -10.90 1.53 -2.69
C THR A 76 -9.94 0.90 -3.70
N ILE A 77 -8.64 0.92 -3.37
CA ILE A 77 -7.65 0.03 -3.96
C ILE A 77 -7.27 -1.02 -2.91
N GLY A 78 -7.40 -2.29 -3.23
CA GLY A 78 -7.20 -3.35 -2.24
C GLY A 78 -7.07 -4.74 -2.84
N THR A 79 -6.71 -5.66 -1.98
CA THR A 79 -6.69 -7.09 -2.27
C THR A 79 -8.07 -7.71 -2.03
N LEU A 80 -8.32 -8.89 -2.59
CA LEU A 80 -9.50 -9.71 -2.26
C LEU A 80 -9.32 -10.37 -0.89
N ASP A 81 -9.45 -9.57 0.16
CA ASP A 81 -9.26 -9.95 1.55
C ASP A 81 -10.25 -9.21 2.47
N GLY A 82 -10.66 -9.84 3.55
CA GLY A 82 -11.61 -9.25 4.49
C GLY A 82 -12.89 -8.77 3.82
N ALA A 83 -13.37 -7.59 4.21
CA ALA A 83 -14.61 -7.00 3.69
C ALA A 83 -14.50 -6.55 2.22
N ASN A 84 -13.29 -6.44 1.64
CA ASN A 84 -13.15 -6.06 0.24
C ASN A 84 -13.81 -7.08 -0.71
N VAL A 85 -13.90 -8.35 -0.30
CA VAL A 85 -14.56 -9.41 -1.07
C VAL A 85 -16.05 -9.12 -1.25
N GLU A 86 -16.73 -8.77 -0.15
CA GLU A 86 -18.14 -8.38 -0.20
C GLU A 86 -18.32 -7.03 -0.89
N MET A 87 -17.45 -6.08 -0.64
CA MET A 87 -17.49 -4.76 -1.26
C MET A 87 -17.39 -4.87 -2.78
N GLU A 88 -16.43 -5.62 -3.30
CA GLU A 88 -16.27 -5.85 -4.74
C GLU A 88 -17.53 -6.48 -5.36
N ARG A 89 -18.10 -7.47 -4.68
CA ARG A 89 -19.33 -8.13 -5.16
C ARG A 89 -20.54 -7.18 -5.20
N GLU A 90 -20.68 -6.28 -4.22
CA GLU A 90 -21.82 -5.37 -4.11
C GLU A 90 -21.72 -4.17 -5.07
N VAL A 91 -20.51 -3.60 -5.23
CA VAL A 91 -20.33 -2.42 -6.11
C VAL A 91 -20.02 -2.78 -7.56
N GLY A 92 -19.58 -4.02 -7.81
CA GLY A 92 -19.07 -4.50 -9.10
C GLY A 92 -17.57 -4.24 -9.30
N PRO A 93 -16.89 -5.16 -10.02
CA PRO A 93 -15.42 -5.10 -10.19
C PRO A 93 -14.95 -3.86 -10.96
N GLU A 94 -15.84 -3.18 -11.68
CA GLU A 94 -15.54 -1.94 -12.37
C GLU A 94 -15.51 -0.71 -11.44
N ASN A 95 -16.03 -0.82 -10.21
CA ASN A 95 -16.13 0.26 -9.24
C ASN A 95 -15.17 0.15 -8.06
N ILE A 96 -14.22 -0.78 -8.14
CA ILE A 96 -13.16 -0.99 -7.14
C ILE A 96 -11.85 -1.36 -7.85
N PHE A 97 -10.72 -1.04 -7.27
CA PHE A 97 -9.41 -1.37 -7.83
C PHE A 97 -8.81 -2.58 -7.11
N ILE A 98 -9.14 -3.77 -7.58
CA ILE A 98 -8.56 -5.01 -7.01
C ILE A 98 -7.20 -5.28 -7.63
N PHE A 99 -6.26 -5.75 -6.78
CA PHE A 99 -4.93 -6.20 -7.13
C PHE A 99 -4.50 -7.39 -6.26
N GLY A 100 -3.35 -7.97 -6.61
CA GLY A 100 -2.72 -9.03 -5.83
C GLY A 100 -3.31 -10.41 -6.08
N MET A 101 -2.77 -11.38 -5.36
CA MET A 101 -3.18 -12.79 -5.42
C MET A 101 -4.47 -13.03 -4.63
N THR A 102 -5.22 -14.03 -5.05
CA THR A 102 -6.31 -14.60 -4.23
C THR A 102 -5.73 -15.43 -3.07
N ALA A 103 -6.56 -15.75 -2.07
CA ALA A 103 -6.14 -16.58 -0.93
C ALA A 103 -5.69 -17.99 -1.37
N GLU A 104 -6.30 -18.54 -2.40
CA GLU A 104 -5.94 -19.83 -3.00
C GLU A 104 -4.56 -19.74 -3.69
N GLU A 105 -4.30 -18.71 -4.45
CA GLU A 105 -3.00 -18.48 -5.11
C GLU A 105 -1.89 -18.26 -4.08
N VAL A 106 -2.16 -17.51 -3.01
CA VAL A 106 -1.23 -17.36 -1.87
C VAL A 106 -0.88 -18.72 -1.26
N ALA A 107 -1.89 -19.55 -0.99
CA ALA A 107 -1.67 -20.87 -0.41
C ALA A 107 -0.83 -21.79 -1.32
N GLN A 108 -1.09 -21.77 -2.62
CA GLN A 108 -0.35 -22.58 -3.60
C GLN A 108 1.09 -22.08 -3.77
N ARG A 109 1.29 -20.77 -3.80
CA ARG A 109 2.59 -20.16 -4.06
C ARG A 109 3.54 -20.18 -2.86
N ARG A 110 3.01 -20.20 -1.65
CA ARG A 110 3.76 -20.02 -0.39
C ARG A 110 5.01 -20.88 -0.27
N ASN A 111 4.91 -22.16 -0.66
CA ASN A 111 6.02 -23.11 -0.55
C ASN A 111 7.10 -22.96 -1.64
N ALA A 112 6.79 -22.28 -2.73
CA ALA A 112 7.70 -22.07 -3.88
C ALA A 112 8.09 -20.59 -4.04
N TYR A 113 7.65 -19.72 -3.13
CA TYR A 113 7.91 -18.29 -3.20
C TYR A 113 9.35 -17.96 -2.82
N SER A 114 10.02 -17.21 -3.68
CA SER A 114 11.33 -16.63 -3.44
C SER A 114 11.30 -15.12 -3.69
N PRO A 115 11.43 -14.29 -2.65
CA PRO A 115 11.50 -12.84 -2.83
C PRO A 115 12.77 -12.42 -3.59
N TRP A 116 13.85 -13.19 -3.49
CA TRP A 116 15.07 -12.95 -4.24
C TRP A 116 14.88 -13.08 -5.76
N ASP A 117 14.00 -13.95 -6.23
CA ASP A 117 13.71 -14.08 -7.66
C ASP A 117 13.06 -12.81 -8.20
N ILE A 118 12.16 -12.19 -7.41
CA ILE A 118 11.54 -10.91 -7.77
C ILE A 118 12.58 -9.78 -7.73
N TYR A 119 13.39 -9.73 -6.69
CA TYR A 119 14.47 -8.76 -6.57
C TYR A 119 15.41 -8.79 -7.77
N HIS A 120 15.78 -9.99 -8.25
CA HIS A 120 16.67 -10.14 -9.40
C HIS A 120 15.98 -9.85 -10.74
N SER A 121 14.71 -10.16 -10.88
CA SER A 121 13.98 -10.03 -12.14
C SER A 121 13.34 -8.67 -12.37
N ASP A 122 13.05 -7.90 -11.30
CA ASP A 122 12.37 -6.61 -11.38
C ASP A 122 13.28 -5.45 -10.93
N PRO A 123 13.83 -4.67 -11.89
CA PRO A 123 14.75 -3.57 -11.57
C PRO A 123 14.13 -2.44 -10.73
N GLU A 124 12.83 -2.20 -10.86
CA GLU A 124 12.15 -1.13 -10.13
C GLU A 124 11.96 -1.52 -8.66
N ILE A 125 11.51 -2.75 -8.41
CA ILE A 125 11.40 -3.31 -7.05
C ILE A 125 12.78 -3.38 -6.40
N ARG A 126 13.79 -3.86 -7.13
CA ARG A 126 15.17 -3.86 -6.66
C ARG A 126 15.63 -2.46 -6.27
N GLY A 127 15.44 -1.46 -7.13
CA GLY A 127 15.83 -0.08 -6.85
C GLY A 127 15.18 0.50 -5.59
N ALA A 128 13.90 0.16 -5.33
CA ALA A 128 13.23 0.56 -4.10
C ALA A 128 13.85 -0.09 -2.85
N ILE A 129 14.20 -1.38 -2.92
CA ILE A 129 14.86 -2.10 -1.82
C ILE A 129 16.29 -1.56 -1.60
N GLU A 130 17.04 -1.33 -2.69
CA GLU A 130 18.39 -0.76 -2.64
C GLU A 130 18.37 0.65 -2.02
N ALA A 131 17.38 1.49 -2.34
CA ALA A 131 17.25 2.80 -1.72
C ALA A 131 17.07 2.73 -0.18
N ILE A 132 16.45 1.67 0.33
CA ILE A 132 16.34 1.42 1.76
C ILE A 132 17.67 0.93 2.33
N SER A 133 18.33 -0.04 1.66
CA SER A 133 19.60 -0.64 2.13
C SER A 133 20.78 0.32 2.07
N ASP A 134 20.80 1.20 1.05
CA ASP A 134 21.86 2.18 0.82
C ASP A 134 21.71 3.46 1.68
N ASN A 135 20.82 3.41 2.65
CA ASN A 135 20.57 4.48 3.60
C ASN A 135 20.05 5.79 2.97
N HIS A 136 19.43 5.72 1.79
CA HIS A 136 18.87 6.91 1.15
C HIS A 136 17.87 7.65 2.05
N PHE A 137 17.11 6.90 2.85
CA PHE A 137 16.12 7.44 3.80
C PHE A 137 16.64 7.57 5.24
N SER A 138 17.90 7.22 5.50
CA SER A 138 18.55 7.32 6.83
C SER A 138 20.04 7.69 6.74
N PRO A 139 20.41 8.79 6.07
CA PRO A 139 21.82 9.10 5.80
C PRO A 139 22.63 9.37 7.07
N LEU A 140 21.99 9.78 8.17
CA LEU A 140 22.64 10.03 9.46
C LEU A 140 22.75 8.78 10.36
N GLU A 141 22.04 7.70 10.01
CA GLU A 141 22.03 6.45 10.75
C GLU A 141 22.16 5.26 9.79
N PRO A 142 23.35 4.99 9.27
CA PRO A 142 23.58 3.86 8.35
C PRO A 142 23.14 2.52 8.94
N GLY A 143 22.45 1.70 8.15
CA GLY A 143 21.95 0.40 8.56
C GLY A 143 20.66 0.42 9.39
N ALA A 144 20.09 1.60 9.69
CA ALA A 144 18.89 1.71 10.52
C ALA A 144 17.71 0.88 10.00
N PHE A 145 17.58 0.75 8.68
CA PHE A 145 16.47 0.02 8.03
C PHE A 145 16.88 -1.36 7.49
N TYR A 146 18.11 -1.81 7.74
CA TYR A 146 18.54 -3.14 7.32
C TYR A 146 17.62 -4.28 7.80
N PRO A 147 17.04 -4.26 9.03
CA PRO A 147 16.08 -5.30 9.41
C PRO A 147 14.80 -5.36 8.57
N ILE A 148 14.40 -4.26 7.93
CA ILE A 148 13.27 -4.25 6.97
C ILE A 148 13.67 -5.01 5.70
N VAL A 149 14.86 -4.71 5.16
CA VAL A 149 15.39 -5.41 3.98
C VAL A 149 15.54 -6.91 4.25
N GLN A 150 16.08 -7.27 5.42
CA GLN A 150 16.17 -8.68 5.82
C GLN A 150 14.79 -9.35 5.90
N SER A 151 13.79 -8.66 6.42
CA SER A 151 12.42 -9.19 6.49
C SER A 151 11.83 -9.47 5.11
N LEU A 152 12.17 -8.62 4.14
CA LEU A 152 11.68 -8.74 2.75
C LEU A 152 12.45 -9.80 1.94
N LEU A 153 13.75 -9.95 2.16
CA LEU A 153 14.61 -10.83 1.34
C LEU A 153 15.03 -12.09 2.10
N ASP A 154 15.75 -11.93 3.22
CA ASP A 154 16.41 -13.05 3.90
C ASP A 154 15.42 -13.91 4.70
N PHE A 155 14.39 -13.29 5.27
CA PHE A 155 13.36 -13.98 6.07
C PHE A 155 12.11 -14.34 5.25
N GLY A 156 12.17 -14.19 3.93
CA GLY A 156 11.24 -14.78 2.99
C GLY A 156 9.94 -14.00 2.78
N ASP A 157 9.92 -12.68 3.10
CA ASP A 157 8.74 -11.82 2.84
C ASP A 157 7.43 -12.50 3.28
N HIS A 158 7.25 -12.67 4.56
CA HIS A 158 6.14 -13.44 5.15
C HIS A 158 4.76 -13.04 4.60
N TYR A 159 4.59 -11.76 4.27
CA TYR A 159 3.35 -11.22 3.71
C TYR A 159 3.33 -11.18 2.19
N MET A 160 4.32 -11.78 1.52
CA MET A 160 4.44 -11.85 0.05
C MET A 160 4.25 -10.48 -0.62
N LEU A 161 4.73 -9.42 0.05
CA LEU A 161 4.59 -8.03 -0.38
C LEU A 161 5.16 -7.83 -1.78
N LEU A 162 6.36 -8.38 -2.03
CA LEU A 162 7.03 -8.22 -3.32
C LEU A 162 6.28 -8.96 -4.44
N ALA A 163 5.57 -10.05 -4.12
CA ALA A 163 4.77 -10.78 -5.09
C ALA A 163 3.59 -9.97 -5.61
N ASP A 164 2.96 -9.18 -4.74
CA ASP A 164 1.78 -8.37 -5.10
C ASP A 164 2.15 -6.95 -5.59
N LEU A 165 3.38 -6.49 -5.34
CA LEU A 165 3.78 -5.11 -5.58
C LEU A 165 3.61 -4.67 -7.03
N ARG A 166 3.95 -5.52 -8.01
CA ARG A 166 3.75 -5.19 -9.43
C ARG A 166 2.28 -5.04 -9.80
N SER A 167 1.42 -5.90 -9.27
CA SER A 167 -0.03 -5.81 -9.44
C SER A 167 -0.60 -4.53 -8.80
N TYR A 168 -0.11 -4.19 -7.59
CA TYR A 168 -0.45 -2.94 -6.93
C TYR A 168 -0.07 -1.70 -7.76
N LEU A 169 1.15 -1.64 -8.29
CA LEU A 169 1.59 -0.53 -9.14
C LEU A 169 0.72 -0.38 -10.39
N THR A 170 0.34 -1.50 -11.02
CA THR A 170 -0.60 -1.49 -12.16
C THR A 170 -1.98 -0.97 -11.76
N ALA A 171 -2.47 -1.33 -10.58
CA ALA A 171 -3.73 -0.80 -10.06
C ALA A 171 -3.63 0.70 -9.76
N GLN A 172 -2.52 1.19 -9.22
CA GLN A 172 -2.26 2.62 -9.00
C GLN A 172 -2.25 3.42 -10.31
N GLU A 173 -1.75 2.87 -11.41
CA GLU A 173 -1.84 3.52 -12.72
C GLU A 173 -3.29 3.72 -13.17
N ARG A 174 -4.15 2.70 -12.95
CA ARG A 174 -5.60 2.82 -13.21
C ARG A 174 -6.25 3.88 -12.33
N VAL A 175 -5.90 3.94 -11.05
CA VAL A 175 -6.35 4.99 -10.12
C VAL A 175 -5.96 6.37 -10.66
N ASN A 176 -4.70 6.58 -11.04
CA ASN A 176 -4.22 7.84 -11.56
C ASN A 176 -4.96 8.28 -12.84
N GLN A 177 -5.22 7.34 -13.75
CA GLN A 177 -5.96 7.62 -14.97
C GLN A 177 -7.40 8.06 -14.67
N LEU A 178 -8.08 7.36 -13.75
CA LEU A 178 -9.44 7.70 -13.37
C LEU A 178 -9.50 9.03 -12.59
N PHE A 179 -8.54 9.29 -11.70
CA PHE A 179 -8.48 10.53 -10.92
C PHE A 179 -8.34 11.77 -11.80
N ALA A 180 -7.70 11.63 -12.96
CA ALA A 180 -7.62 12.69 -13.97
C ALA A 180 -8.97 12.97 -14.70
N ALA A 181 -10.02 12.17 -14.44
CA ALA A 181 -11.35 12.29 -15.03
C ALA A 181 -12.43 12.53 -13.95
N PRO A 182 -12.61 13.78 -13.46
CA PRO A 182 -13.42 14.07 -12.26
C PRO A 182 -14.88 13.57 -12.32
N LEU A 183 -15.50 13.59 -13.48
CA LEU A 183 -16.88 13.09 -13.63
C LEU A 183 -16.96 11.57 -13.48
N ALA A 184 -15.99 10.85 -14.03
CA ALA A 184 -15.93 9.40 -13.90
C ALA A 184 -15.58 9.00 -12.45
N TRP A 185 -14.64 9.70 -11.82
CA TRP A 185 -14.31 9.54 -10.39
C TRP A 185 -15.52 9.76 -9.51
N GLY A 186 -16.20 10.90 -9.66
CA GLY A 186 -17.39 11.23 -8.87
C GLY A 186 -18.55 10.25 -9.05
N ARG A 187 -18.75 9.74 -10.29
CA ARG A 187 -19.74 8.69 -10.55
C ARG A 187 -19.40 7.40 -9.78
N MET A 188 -18.16 6.96 -9.85
CA MET A 188 -17.71 5.76 -9.16
C MET A 188 -17.81 5.93 -7.63
N SER A 189 -17.43 7.10 -7.09
CA SER A 189 -17.58 7.46 -5.68
C SER A 189 -19.04 7.42 -5.19
N LEU A 190 -20.00 7.76 -6.04
CA LEU A 190 -21.43 7.70 -5.69
C LEU A 190 -22.02 6.30 -5.75
N LEU A 191 -21.39 5.37 -6.47
CA LEU A 191 -21.81 3.97 -6.57
C LEU A 191 -21.26 3.13 -5.42
N ASN A 192 -20.18 3.57 -4.80
CA ASN A 192 -19.58 2.96 -3.63
C ASN A 192 -20.30 3.41 -2.36
#